data_96d065afc73971957fd252b32a2dcaba
#
_entry.id   96d065afc73971957fd252b32a2dcaba
#
_cell.length_a   1.000
_cell.length_b   1.000
_cell.length_c   1.000
_cell.angle_alpha   90.00
_cell.angle_beta   90.00
_cell.angle_gamma   90.00
#
_symmetry.space_group_name_H-M   'P 1'
#
loop_
_entity.id
_entity.type
_entity.pdbx_description
1 polymer ?
#
loop_
_entity_poly.entity_id
_entity_poly.type
_entity_poly.pdbx_seq_one_letter_code
_entity_poly.pdbx_strand_id
1 'polypeptide(L)'
;DSMANSTAGTSEDASIHGLLKRSGFDEGLLAAILDSPELEGLEALPIPHALAEISHWLKKRYEGVKPRSTTNRVAFLGTPGTGKTTALCKILAHSTFFENKTAHVFKVDQEIPNPDDALRIFCESLSINLYRDKGMLFSLPPSELLYIDTPGIPLNDAVGWSTLGQNLDELEISSRILVLNASYDSQMLKATLERSASCRPTHLIFTHLDELHNCTKLWPFVFSKEVSTLMLCHGQNITSDYTRDNLCKFLLASSFPRQVLQSG
;
A
#
# COMPACT_ATOMS: atom_id res chain seq x y z
N ASP A 1 -5.62 -53.52 17.49
CA ASP A 1 -5.56 -52.25 18.27
C ASP A 1 -4.64 -51.26 17.57
N SER A 2 -5.16 -50.53 16.61
CA SER A 2 -4.59 -49.23 16.18
C SER A 2 -5.54 -48.56 15.18
N MET A 3 -6.63 -48.03 15.62
CA MET A 3 -7.46 -47.10 14.88
C MET A 3 -8.12 -46.14 15.87
N ALA A 4 -7.41 -45.09 16.24
CA ALA A 4 -7.98 -43.92 16.88
C ALA A 4 -6.92 -42.82 16.92
N ASN A 5 -6.72 -42.10 15.80
CA ASN A 5 -6.13 -40.75 15.84
C ASN A 5 -6.19 -40.11 14.43
N SER A 6 -7.38 -39.77 13.95
CA SER A 6 -7.50 -38.94 12.73
C SER A 6 -8.78 -38.09 12.66
N THR A 7 -9.43 -37.76 13.78
CA THR A 7 -10.70 -37.01 13.76
C THR A 7 -10.63 -35.63 14.43
N ALA A 8 -9.48 -35.19 14.94
CA ALA A 8 -9.35 -33.87 15.58
C ALA A 8 -9.00 -32.74 14.57
N GLY A 9 -8.54 -33.04 13.36
CA GLY A 9 -8.13 -32.03 12.37
C GLY A 9 -9.26 -31.47 11.52
N THR A 10 -10.45 -32.08 11.49
CA THR A 10 -11.51 -31.72 10.54
C THR A 10 -12.54 -30.72 11.06
N SER A 11 -12.65 -30.49 12.37
CA SER A 11 -13.65 -29.56 12.94
C SER A 11 -13.13 -28.12 13.06
N GLU A 12 -11.86 -27.91 13.34
CA GLU A 12 -11.25 -26.57 13.35
C GLU A 12 -11.16 -25.98 11.94
N ASP A 13 -10.90 -26.80 10.92
CA ASP A 13 -10.82 -26.39 9.53
C ASP A 13 -12.15 -25.88 8.95
N ALA A 14 -13.27 -26.31 9.47
CA ALA A 14 -14.60 -25.88 9.03
C ALA A 14 -15.14 -24.66 9.81
N SER A 15 -14.43 -24.17 10.83
CA SER A 15 -14.82 -23.01 11.61
C SER A 15 -14.54 -21.68 10.89
N ILE A 16 -15.27 -20.62 11.25
CA ILE A 16 -15.00 -19.26 10.75
C ILE A 16 -13.58 -18.81 11.12
N HIS A 17 -13.11 -19.16 12.33
CA HIS A 17 -11.74 -18.90 12.77
C HIS A 17 -10.70 -19.57 11.85
N GLY A 18 -10.85 -20.86 11.57
CA GLY A 18 -9.97 -21.59 10.65
C GLY A 18 -9.98 -20.98 9.24
N LEU A 19 -11.15 -20.55 8.74
CA LEU A 19 -11.27 -19.88 7.45
C LEU A 19 -10.51 -18.56 7.41
N LEU A 20 -10.67 -17.69 8.40
CA LEU A 20 -9.98 -16.39 8.49
C LEU A 20 -8.46 -16.58 8.58
N LYS A 21 -7.99 -17.55 9.36
CA LYS A 21 -6.58 -17.87 9.48
C LYS A 21 -5.99 -18.33 8.14
N ARG A 22 -6.67 -19.24 7.43
CA ARG A 22 -6.25 -19.68 6.09
C ARG A 22 -6.34 -18.57 5.03
N SER A 23 -7.23 -17.63 5.22
CA SER A 23 -7.34 -16.44 4.35
C SER A 23 -6.22 -15.43 4.59
N GLY A 24 -5.29 -15.68 5.53
CA GLY A 24 -4.11 -14.86 5.75
C GLY A 24 -4.37 -13.57 6.51
N PHE A 25 -5.43 -13.50 7.31
CA PHE A 25 -5.60 -12.39 8.24
C PHE A 25 -4.44 -12.34 9.23
N ASP A 26 -3.93 -11.14 9.49
CA ASP A 26 -2.92 -10.89 10.52
C ASP A 26 -3.45 -11.32 11.89
N GLU A 27 -2.61 -11.92 12.74
CA GLU A 27 -3.02 -12.44 14.03
C GLU A 27 -3.66 -11.37 14.93
N GLY A 28 -3.12 -10.15 14.92
CA GLY A 28 -3.68 -9.04 15.69
C GLY A 28 -5.06 -8.63 15.20
N LEU A 29 -5.28 -8.64 13.87
CA LEU A 29 -6.59 -8.35 13.29
C LEU A 29 -7.56 -9.50 13.54
N LEU A 30 -7.09 -10.74 13.47
CA LEU A 30 -7.90 -11.91 13.78
C LEU A 30 -8.40 -11.87 15.23
N ALA A 31 -7.52 -11.59 16.19
CA ALA A 31 -7.91 -11.39 17.58
C ALA A 31 -8.92 -10.24 17.72
N ALA A 32 -8.71 -9.11 17.05
CA ALA A 32 -9.63 -7.97 17.09
C ALA A 32 -11.02 -8.28 16.51
N ILE A 33 -11.13 -9.19 15.53
CA ILE A 33 -12.39 -9.68 14.99
C ILE A 33 -13.08 -10.58 16.00
N LEU A 34 -12.37 -11.55 16.57
CA LEU A 34 -12.92 -12.55 17.50
C LEU A 34 -13.33 -11.94 18.86
N ASP A 35 -12.57 -10.96 19.34
CA ASP A 35 -12.82 -10.29 20.63
C ASP A 35 -13.81 -9.12 20.50
N SER A 36 -14.30 -8.83 19.29
CA SER A 36 -15.21 -7.71 19.07
C SER A 36 -16.61 -8.00 19.62
N PRO A 37 -17.15 -7.18 20.54
CA PRO A 37 -18.54 -7.33 21.00
C PRO A 37 -19.56 -7.18 19.87
N GLU A 38 -19.25 -6.46 18.80
CA GLU A 38 -20.11 -6.29 17.62
C GLU A 38 -20.24 -7.58 16.81
N LEU A 39 -19.31 -8.53 16.98
CA LEU A 39 -19.22 -9.79 16.26
C LEU A 39 -19.45 -11.01 17.20
N GLU A 40 -20.06 -10.79 18.35
CA GLU A 40 -20.41 -11.88 19.28
C GLU A 40 -21.34 -12.88 18.60
N GLY A 41 -21.04 -14.16 18.73
CA GLY A 41 -21.85 -15.24 18.15
C GLY A 41 -21.54 -15.59 16.69
N LEU A 42 -20.47 -15.04 16.08
CA LEU A 42 -20.06 -15.37 14.69
C LEU A 42 -19.95 -16.87 14.43
N GLU A 43 -19.48 -17.66 15.40
CA GLU A 43 -19.29 -19.10 15.25
C GLU A 43 -20.61 -19.87 15.12
N ALA A 44 -21.72 -19.30 15.59
CA ALA A 44 -23.05 -19.89 15.47
C ALA A 44 -23.71 -19.58 14.13
N LEU A 45 -23.16 -18.64 13.34
CA LEU A 45 -23.71 -18.24 12.06
C LEU A 45 -23.24 -19.17 10.94
N PRO A 46 -24.06 -19.38 9.89
CA PRO A 46 -23.57 -19.95 8.63
C PRO A 46 -22.42 -19.10 8.07
N ILE A 47 -21.42 -19.75 7.49
CA ILE A 47 -20.19 -19.07 6.99
C ILE A 47 -20.48 -17.83 6.13
N PRO A 48 -21.42 -17.85 5.14
CA PRO A 48 -21.72 -16.67 4.33
C PRO A 48 -22.21 -15.49 5.20
N HIS A 49 -23.03 -15.73 6.21
CA HIS A 49 -23.53 -14.69 7.11
C HIS A 49 -22.40 -14.15 8.01
N ALA A 50 -21.57 -15.03 8.57
CA ALA A 50 -20.41 -14.62 9.37
C ALA A 50 -19.43 -13.74 8.55
N LEU A 51 -19.18 -14.09 7.27
CA LEU A 51 -18.34 -13.30 6.39
C LEU A 51 -18.98 -11.94 6.05
N ALA A 52 -20.30 -11.87 5.90
CA ALA A 52 -21.00 -10.61 5.69
C ALA A 52 -20.85 -9.67 6.90
N GLU A 53 -21.02 -10.19 8.12
CA GLU A 53 -20.81 -9.42 9.35
C GLU A 53 -19.35 -8.93 9.49
N ILE A 54 -18.38 -9.80 9.24
CA ILE A 54 -16.97 -9.41 9.24
C ILE A 54 -16.70 -8.34 8.17
N SER A 55 -17.24 -8.47 6.97
CA SER A 55 -17.09 -7.49 5.90
C SER A 55 -17.68 -6.14 6.30
N HIS A 56 -18.83 -6.14 6.97
CA HIS A 56 -19.46 -4.93 7.49
C HIS A 56 -18.60 -4.28 8.59
N TRP A 57 -18.07 -5.07 9.51
CA TRP A 57 -17.16 -4.60 10.55
C TRP A 57 -15.87 -4.00 9.99
N LEU A 58 -15.23 -4.66 9.00
CA LEU A 58 -14.04 -4.15 8.33
C LEU A 58 -14.33 -2.80 7.64
N LYS A 59 -15.48 -2.71 6.95
CA LYS A 59 -15.91 -1.47 6.29
C LYS A 59 -16.13 -0.35 7.29
N LYS A 60 -16.87 -0.58 8.37
CA LYS A 60 -17.14 0.39 9.44
C LYS A 60 -15.83 0.90 10.07
N ARG A 61 -14.87 0.00 10.31
CA ARG A 61 -13.56 0.35 10.85
C ARG A 61 -12.75 1.19 9.87
N TYR A 62 -12.81 0.87 8.57
CA TYR A 62 -12.18 1.67 7.52
C TYR A 62 -12.77 3.08 7.42
N GLU A 63 -14.08 3.22 7.47
CA GLU A 63 -14.78 4.51 7.43
C GLU A 63 -14.41 5.41 8.63
N GLY A 64 -14.00 4.80 9.74
CA GLY A 64 -13.47 5.52 10.90
C GLY A 64 -12.05 6.06 10.73
N VAL A 65 -11.33 5.68 9.69
CA VAL A 65 -9.98 6.18 9.38
C VAL A 65 -10.09 7.44 8.52
N LYS A 66 -9.58 8.55 9.04
CA LYS A 66 -9.55 9.81 8.27
C LYS A 66 -8.35 9.79 7.31
N PRO A 67 -8.56 9.83 5.98
CA PRO A 67 -7.47 9.91 5.04
C PRO A 67 -6.74 11.25 5.17
N ARG A 68 -5.41 11.21 5.02
CA ARG A 68 -4.59 12.42 4.91
C ARG A 68 -4.55 12.86 3.45
N SER A 69 -4.58 14.17 3.22
CA SER A 69 -4.30 14.74 1.91
C SER A 69 -2.80 14.89 1.70
N THR A 70 -2.34 14.70 0.47
CA THR A 70 -0.97 15.02 0.07
C THR A 70 -0.83 16.52 -0.16
N THR A 71 0.38 17.05 0.06
CA THR A 71 0.75 18.41 -0.40
C THR A 71 1.10 18.37 -1.89
N ASN A 72 1.40 19.52 -2.48
CA ASN A 72 1.84 19.62 -3.86
C ASN A 72 3.28 19.12 -4.08
N ARG A 73 4.04 18.88 -3.02
CA ARG A 73 5.41 18.34 -3.08
C ARG A 73 5.45 16.98 -2.41
N VAL A 74 5.72 15.93 -3.19
CA VAL A 74 5.55 14.54 -2.78
C VAL A 74 6.80 13.73 -3.14
N ALA A 75 7.39 13.02 -2.18
CA ALA A 75 8.48 12.10 -2.41
C ALA A 75 8.02 10.63 -2.35
N PHE A 76 8.59 9.80 -3.24
CA PHE A 76 8.36 8.36 -3.30
C PHE A 76 9.56 7.62 -2.69
N LEU A 77 9.31 6.89 -1.62
CA LEU A 77 10.28 6.14 -0.84
C LEU A 77 10.08 4.63 -1.03
N GLY A 78 11.07 3.85 -0.72
CA GLY A 78 10.94 2.38 -0.66
C GLY A 78 12.23 1.66 -1.00
N THR A 79 12.23 0.35 -0.79
CA THR A 79 13.37 -0.50 -1.13
C THR A 79 13.50 -0.67 -2.66
N PRO A 80 14.66 -1.15 -3.16
CA PRO A 80 14.83 -1.44 -4.58
C PRO A 80 13.75 -2.42 -5.07
N GLY A 81 13.26 -2.25 -6.29
CA GLY A 81 12.30 -3.18 -6.91
C GLY A 81 10.86 -3.11 -6.43
N THR A 82 10.50 -2.18 -5.53
CA THR A 82 9.10 -2.05 -5.04
C THR A 82 8.15 -1.35 -6.00
N GLY A 83 8.58 -0.98 -7.19
CA GLY A 83 7.72 -0.31 -8.18
C GLY A 83 7.49 1.19 -7.92
N LYS A 84 8.42 1.88 -7.21
CA LYS A 84 8.34 3.33 -6.94
C LYS A 84 8.09 4.15 -8.19
N THR A 85 8.96 4.02 -9.19
CA THR A 85 8.88 4.77 -10.45
C THR A 85 7.57 4.48 -11.18
N THR A 86 7.12 3.23 -11.20
CA THR A 86 5.82 2.85 -11.81
C THR A 86 4.64 3.49 -11.05
N ALA A 87 4.68 3.46 -9.72
CA ALA A 87 3.65 4.11 -8.88
C ALA A 87 3.63 5.63 -9.10
N LEU A 88 4.81 6.26 -9.20
CA LEU A 88 4.94 7.67 -9.54
C LEU A 88 4.33 7.95 -10.92
N CYS A 89 4.64 7.16 -11.96
CA CYS A 89 4.05 7.32 -13.29
C CYS A 89 2.52 7.21 -13.27
N LYS A 90 1.94 6.30 -12.46
CA LYS A 90 0.48 6.19 -12.29
C LYS A 90 -0.14 7.46 -11.69
N ILE A 91 0.46 7.98 -10.62
CA ILE A 91 -0.01 9.22 -9.99
C ILE A 91 0.16 10.40 -10.94
N LEU A 92 1.30 10.48 -11.64
CA LEU A 92 1.60 11.52 -12.59
C LEU A 92 0.57 11.55 -13.74
N ALA A 93 0.28 10.39 -14.33
CA ALA A 93 -0.77 10.25 -15.35
C ALA A 93 -2.14 10.66 -14.81
N HIS A 94 -2.48 10.23 -13.59
CA HIS A 94 -3.74 10.59 -12.97
C HIS A 94 -3.88 12.10 -12.79
N SER A 95 -2.88 12.75 -12.21
CA SER A 95 -2.90 14.20 -11.96
C SER A 95 -2.96 15.01 -13.25
N THR A 96 -2.27 14.54 -14.30
CA THR A 96 -2.23 15.24 -15.60
C THR A 96 -3.51 15.05 -16.39
N PHE A 97 -4.01 13.79 -16.53
CA PHE A 97 -5.14 13.49 -17.40
C PHE A 97 -6.50 13.69 -16.75
N PHE A 98 -6.63 13.36 -15.46
CA PHE A 98 -7.93 13.39 -14.78
C PHE A 98 -8.12 14.66 -13.92
N GLU A 99 -7.03 15.19 -13.35
CA GLU A 99 -7.09 16.39 -12.51
C GLU A 99 -6.68 17.66 -13.28
N ASN A 100 -6.16 17.53 -14.50
CA ASN A 100 -5.67 18.62 -15.35
C ASN A 100 -4.69 19.57 -14.63
N LYS A 101 -3.78 18.99 -13.84
CA LYS A 101 -2.77 19.72 -13.07
C LYS A 101 -1.43 19.77 -13.78
N THR A 102 -0.74 20.91 -13.68
CA THR A 102 0.66 21.00 -14.08
C THR A 102 1.53 20.26 -13.07
N ALA A 103 2.33 19.34 -13.58
CA ALA A 103 3.19 18.51 -12.74
C ALA A 103 4.63 18.50 -13.25
N HIS A 104 5.55 18.33 -12.32
CA HIS A 104 6.99 18.23 -12.55
C HIS A 104 7.53 16.99 -11.83
N VAL A 105 8.62 16.46 -12.34
CA VAL A 105 9.32 15.36 -11.68
C VAL A 105 10.74 15.81 -11.36
N PHE A 106 11.19 15.51 -10.16
CA PHE A 106 12.57 15.64 -9.76
C PHE A 106 13.12 14.27 -9.43
N LYS A 107 14.26 13.93 -10.00
CA LYS A 107 14.96 12.69 -9.68
C LYS A 107 16.15 12.98 -8.79
N VAL A 108 16.18 12.33 -7.64
CA VAL A 108 17.33 12.34 -6.74
C VAL A 108 18.36 11.36 -7.27
N ASP A 109 19.49 11.87 -7.74
CA ASP A 109 20.61 11.05 -8.15
C ASP A 109 21.44 10.61 -6.92
N GLN A 110 21.93 9.39 -6.98
CA GLN A 110 22.98 8.87 -6.09
C GLN A 110 24.30 8.79 -6.86
N GLU A 111 25.39 8.47 -6.15
CA GLU A 111 26.73 8.25 -6.73
C GLU A 111 26.74 7.18 -7.83
N ILE A 112 25.82 6.21 -7.74
CA ILE A 112 25.62 5.19 -8.79
C ILE A 112 24.47 5.67 -9.70
N PRO A 113 24.74 5.89 -11.01
CA PRO A 113 23.69 6.24 -11.96
C PRO A 113 22.58 5.18 -11.95
N ASN A 114 21.37 5.60 -11.64
CA ASN A 114 20.19 4.72 -11.75
C ASN A 114 19.57 4.98 -13.14
N PRO A 115 19.54 3.98 -14.06
CA PRO A 115 18.91 4.15 -15.36
C PRO A 115 17.45 4.56 -15.18
N ASP A 116 17.07 5.65 -15.83
CA ASP A 116 15.72 6.20 -15.74
C ASP A 116 15.08 6.43 -17.10
N ASP A 117 15.58 5.74 -18.12
CA ASP A 117 15.10 5.91 -19.49
C ASP A 117 13.57 5.77 -19.58
N ALA A 118 12.98 4.82 -18.87
CA ALA A 118 11.54 4.65 -18.85
C ALA A 118 10.80 5.87 -18.24
N LEU A 119 11.31 6.43 -17.15
CA LEU A 119 10.73 7.63 -16.53
C LEU A 119 10.90 8.85 -17.43
N ARG A 120 12.09 9.01 -18.04
CA ARG A 120 12.39 10.10 -18.97
C ARG A 120 11.46 10.07 -20.19
N ILE A 121 11.36 8.91 -20.85
CA ILE A 121 10.47 8.72 -22.00
C ILE A 121 9.01 8.99 -21.61
N PHE A 122 8.59 8.54 -20.43
CA PHE A 122 7.24 8.79 -19.92
C PHE A 122 6.97 10.28 -19.70
N CYS A 123 7.89 11.00 -19.05
CA CYS A 123 7.78 12.43 -18.83
C CYS A 123 7.76 13.20 -20.16
N GLU A 124 8.65 12.85 -21.12
CA GLU A 124 8.67 13.44 -22.45
C GLU A 124 7.34 13.24 -23.19
N SER A 125 6.75 12.03 -23.12
CA SER A 125 5.46 11.73 -23.76
C SER A 125 4.28 12.56 -23.22
N LEU A 126 4.37 13.00 -21.98
CA LEU A 126 3.37 13.84 -21.30
C LEU A 126 3.73 15.33 -21.30
N SER A 127 4.83 15.71 -21.93
CA SER A 127 5.37 17.09 -21.88
C SER A 127 5.64 17.58 -20.45
N ILE A 128 6.10 16.67 -19.57
CA ILE A 128 6.41 16.94 -18.17
C ILE A 128 7.92 17.13 -18.02
N ASN A 129 8.32 18.17 -17.29
CA ASN A 129 9.73 18.43 -17.03
C ASN A 129 10.29 17.46 -15.98
N LEU A 130 11.41 16.82 -16.33
CA LEU A 130 12.20 15.99 -15.42
C LEU A 130 13.48 16.76 -15.04
N TYR A 131 13.57 17.13 -13.78
CA TYR A 131 14.71 17.88 -13.22
C TYR A 131 15.67 16.96 -12.47
N ARG A 132 16.95 17.34 -12.47
CA ARG A 132 18.01 16.72 -11.67
C ARG A 132 18.77 17.74 -10.83
N ASP A 133 18.69 19.02 -11.18
CA ASP A 133 19.30 20.11 -10.42
C ASP A 133 18.35 20.59 -9.32
N LYS A 134 18.81 20.48 -8.07
CA LYS A 134 18.06 20.94 -6.87
C LYS A 134 17.72 22.43 -6.95
N GLY A 135 18.55 23.26 -7.59
CA GLY A 135 18.28 24.69 -7.75
C GLY A 135 16.97 25.00 -8.44
N MET A 136 16.54 24.14 -9.36
CA MET A 136 15.29 24.29 -10.09
C MET A 136 14.05 24.11 -9.19
N LEU A 137 14.14 23.36 -8.10
CA LEU A 137 13.01 23.10 -7.19
C LEU A 137 12.48 24.35 -6.51
N PHE A 138 13.36 25.32 -6.26
CA PHE A 138 13.00 26.57 -5.58
C PHE A 138 12.37 27.59 -6.52
N SER A 139 12.46 27.39 -7.83
CA SER A 139 11.85 28.24 -8.85
C SER A 139 10.44 27.81 -9.25
N LEU A 140 10.02 26.60 -8.87
CA LEU A 140 8.70 26.08 -9.21
C LEU A 140 7.59 26.74 -8.39
N PRO A 141 6.47 27.13 -9.04
CA PRO A 141 5.33 27.69 -8.33
C PRO A 141 4.79 26.73 -7.26
N PRO A 142 4.44 27.22 -6.04
CA PRO A 142 3.90 26.36 -4.99
C PRO A 142 2.56 25.69 -5.36
N SER A 143 1.84 26.23 -6.34
CA SER A 143 0.57 25.69 -6.85
C SER A 143 0.74 24.48 -7.77
N GLU A 144 1.92 24.29 -8.36
CA GLU A 144 2.21 23.18 -9.26
C GLU A 144 2.68 21.96 -8.49
N LEU A 145 2.41 20.77 -9.05
CA LEU A 145 2.77 19.51 -8.43
C LEU A 145 4.25 19.18 -8.69
N LEU A 146 4.94 18.76 -7.66
CA LEU A 146 6.29 18.24 -7.74
C LEU A 146 6.35 16.82 -7.16
N TYR A 147 6.68 15.86 -7.99
CA TYR A 147 6.91 14.48 -7.59
C TYR A 147 8.40 14.17 -7.59
N ILE A 148 8.88 13.62 -6.48
CA ILE A 148 10.29 13.32 -6.27
C ILE A 148 10.50 11.81 -6.33
N ASP A 149 11.20 11.33 -7.34
CA ASP A 149 11.66 9.94 -7.44
C ASP A 149 12.96 9.78 -6.66
N THR A 150 12.94 8.99 -5.60
CA THR A 150 14.12 8.75 -4.77
C THR A 150 14.73 7.39 -5.09
N PRO A 151 16.04 7.23 -4.84
CA PRO A 151 16.68 5.92 -4.98
C PRO A 151 16.05 4.89 -4.04
N GLY A 152 16.15 3.62 -4.43
CA GLY A 152 15.77 2.51 -3.55
C GLY A 152 16.79 2.32 -2.44
N ILE A 153 16.35 2.39 -1.19
CA ILE A 153 17.22 2.17 -0.03
C ILE A 153 17.06 0.72 0.44
N PRO A 154 18.13 -0.08 0.50
CA PRO A 154 18.07 -1.43 1.07
C PRO A 154 17.52 -1.44 2.49
N LEU A 155 16.77 -2.48 2.86
CA LEU A 155 16.13 -2.57 4.18
C LEU A 155 17.12 -2.46 5.35
N ASN A 156 18.33 -2.99 5.20
CA ASN A 156 19.38 -2.99 6.21
C ASN A 156 20.28 -1.75 6.19
N ASP A 157 20.05 -0.81 5.27
CA ASP A 157 20.84 0.43 5.17
C ASP A 157 20.22 1.56 6.02
N ALA A 158 20.40 1.50 7.32
CA ALA A 158 19.90 2.50 8.25
C ALA A 158 20.46 3.91 7.99
N VAL A 159 21.72 3.99 7.53
CA VAL A 159 22.36 5.27 7.19
C VAL A 159 21.72 5.88 5.96
N GLY A 160 21.48 5.08 4.92
CA GLY A 160 20.81 5.53 3.70
C GLY A 160 19.39 6.07 3.99
N TRP A 161 18.59 5.36 4.82
CA TRP A 161 17.27 5.85 5.25
C TRP A 161 17.36 7.18 6.01
N SER A 162 18.32 7.32 6.95
CA SER A 162 18.51 8.56 7.71
C SER A 162 18.93 9.73 6.81
N THR A 163 19.90 9.49 5.92
CA THR A 163 20.39 10.51 4.98
C THR A 163 19.28 10.96 4.03
N LEU A 164 18.49 10.02 3.50
CA LEU A 164 17.35 10.36 2.66
C LEU A 164 16.32 11.20 3.44
N GLY A 165 16.02 10.84 4.69
CA GLY A 165 15.12 11.60 5.55
C GLY A 165 15.58 13.05 5.74
N GLN A 166 16.87 13.25 6.03
CA GLN A 166 17.48 14.59 6.18
C GLN A 166 17.39 15.40 4.88
N ASN A 167 17.75 14.80 3.75
CA ASN A 167 17.66 15.46 2.45
C ASN A 167 16.22 15.93 2.13
N LEU A 168 15.22 15.13 2.49
CA LEU A 168 13.82 15.49 2.29
C LEU A 168 13.36 16.58 3.27
N ASP A 169 13.93 16.66 4.46
CA ASP A 169 13.70 17.75 5.41
C ASP A 169 14.27 19.07 4.89
N GLU A 170 15.50 19.03 4.37
CA GLU A 170 16.16 20.20 3.75
C GLU A 170 15.38 20.76 2.55
N LEU A 171 14.70 19.85 1.80
CA LEU A 171 13.85 20.23 0.67
C LEU A 171 12.41 20.59 1.10
N GLU A 172 12.12 20.59 2.39
CA GLU A 172 10.79 20.86 2.96
C GLU A 172 9.68 19.96 2.41
N ILE A 173 10.02 18.70 2.10
CA ILE A 173 9.05 17.73 1.59
C ILE A 173 8.30 17.07 2.74
N SER A 174 7.06 17.44 2.93
CA SER A 174 6.20 16.94 4.01
C SER A 174 5.36 15.72 3.62
N SER A 175 4.98 15.58 2.36
CA SER A 175 4.27 14.40 1.88
C SER A 175 5.26 13.35 1.37
N ARG A 176 5.34 12.22 2.06
CA ARG A 176 6.30 11.14 1.79
C ARG A 176 5.56 9.83 1.67
N ILE A 177 5.57 9.27 0.48
CA ILE A 177 4.86 8.04 0.14
C ILE A 177 5.85 6.87 0.21
N LEU A 178 5.62 5.94 1.12
CA LEU A 178 6.35 4.67 1.15
C LEU A 178 5.66 3.68 0.20
N VAL A 179 6.39 3.24 -0.80
CA VAL A 179 5.93 2.24 -1.77
C VAL A 179 6.37 0.87 -1.29
N LEU A 180 5.40 0.00 -1.06
CA LEU A 180 5.58 -1.35 -0.55
C LEU A 180 5.16 -2.38 -1.61
N ASN A 181 6.00 -3.37 -1.85
CA ASN A 181 5.63 -4.52 -2.67
C ASN A 181 4.74 -5.47 -1.85
N ALA A 182 3.47 -5.53 -2.18
CA ALA A 182 2.49 -6.34 -1.46
C ALA A 182 2.70 -7.85 -1.62
N SER A 183 3.54 -8.32 -2.55
CA SER A 183 3.85 -9.75 -2.66
C SER A 183 4.74 -10.25 -1.51
N TYR A 184 5.42 -9.35 -0.80
CA TYR A 184 6.17 -9.69 0.41
C TYR A 184 5.26 -10.12 1.56
N ASP A 185 5.80 -10.90 2.49
CA ASP A 185 5.06 -11.30 3.70
C ASP A 185 4.79 -10.11 4.63
N SER A 186 3.87 -10.30 5.58
CA SER A 186 3.46 -9.25 6.53
C SER A 186 4.61 -8.76 7.41
N GLN A 187 5.56 -9.61 7.76
CA GLN A 187 6.71 -9.22 8.57
C GLN A 187 7.64 -8.29 7.80
N MET A 188 7.92 -8.61 6.53
CA MET A 188 8.73 -7.77 5.66
C MET A 188 8.08 -6.40 5.43
N LEU A 189 6.76 -6.36 5.22
CA LEU A 189 6.02 -5.09 5.08
C LEU A 189 6.13 -4.23 6.34
N LYS A 190 5.90 -4.82 7.52
CA LYS A 190 6.05 -4.14 8.83
C LYS A 190 7.48 -3.65 9.05
N ALA A 191 8.47 -4.53 8.82
CA ALA A 191 9.88 -4.17 8.96
C ALA A 191 10.29 -3.02 8.02
N THR A 192 9.76 -2.99 6.79
CA THR A 192 10.04 -1.91 5.85
C THR A 192 9.45 -0.58 6.34
N LEU A 193 8.23 -0.60 6.87
CA LEU A 193 7.61 0.60 7.47
C LEU A 193 8.41 1.10 8.67
N GLU A 194 8.81 0.22 9.58
CA GLU A 194 9.63 0.56 10.74
C GLU A 194 11.00 1.13 10.36
N ARG A 195 11.71 0.50 9.40
CA ARG A 195 13.02 0.97 8.94
C ARG A 195 12.96 2.32 8.23
N SER A 196 11.85 2.61 7.56
CA SER A 196 11.62 3.90 6.91
C SER A 196 11.22 5.03 7.87
N ALA A 197 11.09 4.77 9.17
CA ALA A 197 10.61 5.74 10.18
C ALA A 197 11.45 7.03 10.21
N SER A 198 12.78 6.96 9.96
CA SER A 198 13.65 8.14 9.84
C SER A 198 13.25 9.07 8.68
N CYS A 199 12.62 8.53 7.64
CA CYS A 199 12.04 9.32 6.55
C CYS A 199 10.62 9.84 6.87
N ARG A 200 10.02 9.46 7.98
CA ARG A 200 8.67 9.88 8.39
C ARG A 200 7.63 9.74 7.27
N PRO A 201 7.37 8.52 6.75
CA PRO A 201 6.36 8.33 5.72
C PRO A 201 4.99 8.79 6.22
N THR A 202 4.24 9.46 5.35
CA THR A 202 2.89 9.96 5.64
C THR A 202 1.81 9.16 4.93
N HIS A 203 2.20 8.52 3.83
CA HIS A 203 1.30 7.74 2.98
C HIS A 203 1.95 6.42 2.56
N LEU A 204 1.10 5.45 2.21
CA LEU A 204 1.48 4.15 1.66
C LEU A 204 0.90 3.96 0.26
N ILE A 205 1.67 3.33 -0.60
CA ILE A 205 1.20 2.71 -1.84
C ILE A 205 1.59 1.25 -1.81
N PHE A 206 0.66 0.37 -2.11
CA PHE A 206 0.94 -1.04 -2.30
C PHE A 206 0.96 -1.38 -3.78
N THR A 207 1.98 -2.12 -4.20
CA THR A 207 2.19 -2.57 -5.58
C THR A 207 2.13 -4.10 -5.65
N HIS A 208 2.14 -4.68 -6.85
CA HIS A 208 2.16 -6.13 -7.11
C HIS A 208 0.97 -6.88 -6.48
N LEU A 209 -0.21 -6.22 -6.41
CA LEU A 209 -1.40 -6.89 -5.90
C LEU A 209 -1.93 -7.96 -6.87
N ASP A 210 -1.59 -7.87 -8.13
CA ASP A 210 -1.85 -8.87 -9.17
C ASP A 210 -1.13 -10.21 -8.93
N GLU A 211 -0.08 -10.22 -8.12
CA GLU A 211 0.64 -11.42 -7.69
C GLU A 211 0.01 -12.11 -6.47
N LEU A 212 -1.01 -11.51 -5.85
CA LEU A 212 -1.61 -12.00 -4.61
C LEU A 212 -2.85 -12.85 -4.87
N HIS A 213 -3.02 -13.92 -4.10
CA HIS A 213 -4.28 -14.67 -4.04
C HIS A 213 -5.38 -13.89 -3.29
N ASN A 214 -5.00 -13.11 -2.27
CA ASN A 214 -5.88 -12.22 -1.50
C ASN A 214 -5.10 -11.06 -0.89
N CYS A 215 -5.81 -10.04 -0.42
CA CYS A 215 -5.21 -8.83 0.14
C CYS A 215 -5.44 -8.68 1.66
N THR A 216 -5.82 -9.73 2.37
CA THR A 216 -6.18 -9.68 3.81
C THR A 216 -5.08 -9.11 4.69
N LYS A 217 -3.83 -9.42 4.40
CA LYS A 217 -2.66 -8.92 5.14
C LYS A 217 -2.46 -7.40 5.08
N LEU A 218 -3.18 -6.70 4.18
CA LEU A 218 -3.06 -5.25 4.04
C LEU A 218 -3.97 -4.47 4.98
N TRP A 219 -5.00 -5.09 5.56
CA TRP A 219 -5.95 -4.41 6.45
C TRP A 219 -5.30 -3.70 7.64
N PRO A 220 -4.29 -4.26 8.36
CA PRO A 220 -3.63 -3.55 9.45
C PRO A 220 -3.01 -2.22 9.04
N PHE A 221 -2.44 -2.15 7.83
CA PHE A 221 -1.84 -0.93 7.29
C PHE A 221 -2.91 0.09 6.88
N VAL A 222 -4.02 -0.38 6.32
CA VAL A 222 -5.13 0.49 5.87
C VAL A 222 -5.88 1.08 7.07
N PHE A 223 -5.88 0.39 8.22
CA PHE A 223 -6.43 0.90 9.48
C PHE A 223 -5.47 1.81 10.26
N SER A 224 -4.25 2.00 9.76
CA SER A 224 -3.29 2.88 10.43
C SER A 224 -3.81 4.31 10.52
N LYS A 225 -3.62 4.93 11.69
CA LYS A 225 -3.88 6.36 11.91
C LYS A 225 -2.64 7.23 11.67
N GLU A 226 -1.48 6.60 11.60
CA GLU A 226 -0.19 7.29 11.45
C GLU A 226 0.14 7.55 9.98
N VAL A 227 -0.16 6.59 9.13
CA VAL A 227 0.07 6.65 7.68
C VAL A 227 -1.21 6.33 6.92
N SER A 228 -1.49 7.05 5.85
CA SER A 228 -2.71 6.85 5.03
C SER A 228 -2.39 6.02 3.80
N THR A 229 -3.16 4.97 3.52
CA THR A 229 -3.05 4.27 2.24
C THR A 229 -3.64 5.12 1.14
N LEU A 230 -2.84 5.46 0.13
CA LEU A 230 -3.20 6.37 -0.96
C LEU A 230 -3.66 5.61 -2.21
N MET A 231 -3.04 4.46 -2.51
CA MET A 231 -3.27 3.75 -3.77
C MET A 231 -2.90 2.27 -3.64
N LEU A 232 -3.66 1.43 -4.34
CA LEU A 232 -3.39 0.01 -4.53
C LEU A 232 -3.14 -0.24 -6.03
N CYS A 233 -1.96 -0.76 -6.39
CA CYS A 233 -1.59 -1.07 -7.77
C CYS A 233 -1.70 -2.57 -8.01
N HIS A 234 -2.51 -2.95 -8.99
CA HIS A 234 -2.87 -4.34 -9.29
C HIS A 234 -2.58 -4.77 -10.73
N GLY A 235 -1.52 -4.20 -11.31
CA GLY A 235 -1.01 -4.56 -12.63
C GLY A 235 -0.08 -3.49 -13.21
N GLN A 236 0.36 -3.69 -14.44
CA GLN A 236 1.40 -2.89 -15.08
C GLN A 236 0.88 -1.68 -15.85
N ASN A 237 -0.39 -1.68 -16.26
CA ASN A 237 -0.95 -0.58 -17.03
C ASN A 237 -1.00 0.70 -16.17
N ILE A 238 -0.39 1.78 -16.68
CA ILE A 238 -0.22 3.04 -15.96
C ILE A 238 -1.56 3.75 -15.73
N THR A 239 -2.52 3.62 -16.64
CA THR A 239 -3.77 4.39 -16.61
C THR A 239 -4.95 3.66 -15.97
N SER A 240 -4.88 2.33 -15.81
CA SER A 240 -6.03 1.52 -15.38
C SER A 240 -5.76 0.60 -14.18
N ASP A 241 -4.52 0.10 -14.01
CA ASP A 241 -4.25 -0.98 -13.06
C ASP A 241 -3.91 -0.44 -11.66
N TYR A 242 -4.77 0.42 -11.15
CA TYR A 242 -4.70 0.92 -9.77
C TYR A 242 -6.08 1.38 -9.28
N THR A 243 -6.25 1.48 -7.97
CA THR A 243 -7.40 2.11 -7.33
C THR A 243 -6.97 3.10 -6.25
N ARG A 244 -7.64 4.26 -6.18
CA ARG A 244 -7.43 5.32 -5.18
C ARG A 244 -8.71 5.57 -4.37
N ASP A 245 -9.84 5.70 -5.03
CA ASP A 245 -11.08 6.17 -4.42
C ASP A 245 -11.92 5.05 -3.79
N ASN A 246 -11.68 3.80 -4.20
CA ASN A 246 -12.46 2.64 -3.79
C ASN A 246 -11.62 1.56 -3.09
N LEU A 247 -10.63 1.96 -2.27
CA LEU A 247 -9.70 1.05 -1.60
C LEU A 247 -10.42 -0.02 -0.78
N CYS A 248 -11.38 0.40 0.05
CA CYS A 248 -12.16 -0.52 0.89
C CYS A 248 -12.92 -1.56 0.06
N LYS A 249 -13.60 -1.14 -0.99
CA LYS A 249 -14.33 -2.05 -1.89
C LYS A 249 -13.39 -3.05 -2.55
N PHE A 250 -12.24 -2.59 -3.03
CA PHE A 250 -11.23 -3.46 -3.62
C PHE A 250 -10.71 -4.49 -2.61
N LEU A 251 -10.35 -4.05 -1.41
CA LEU A 251 -9.85 -4.93 -0.35
C LEU A 251 -10.90 -5.94 0.09
N LEU A 252 -12.13 -5.55 0.29
CA LEU A 252 -13.22 -6.48 0.64
C LEU A 252 -13.41 -7.54 -0.45
N ALA A 253 -13.47 -7.13 -1.72
CA ALA A 253 -13.65 -8.05 -2.84
C ALA A 253 -12.49 -9.04 -3.03
N SER A 254 -11.29 -8.68 -2.57
CA SER A 254 -10.07 -9.51 -2.67
C SER A 254 -9.65 -10.19 -1.36
N SER A 255 -10.43 -10.01 -0.28
CA SER A 255 -10.09 -10.60 1.04
C SER A 255 -10.62 -12.01 1.22
N PHE A 256 -11.69 -12.37 0.51
CA PHE A 256 -12.34 -13.68 0.68
C PHE A 256 -12.31 -14.49 -0.61
N PRO A 257 -12.12 -15.82 -0.53
CA PRO A 257 -12.13 -16.68 -1.71
C PRO A 257 -13.46 -16.56 -2.45
N ARG A 258 -13.41 -16.36 -3.78
CA ARG A 258 -14.61 -16.20 -4.62
C ARG A 258 -15.58 -17.39 -4.55
N GLN A 259 -15.07 -18.59 -4.24
CA GLN A 259 -15.86 -19.80 -4.09
C GLN A 259 -16.84 -19.76 -2.90
N VAL A 260 -16.54 -18.98 -1.86
CA VAL A 260 -17.40 -18.84 -0.67
C VAL A 260 -18.52 -17.83 -0.89
N LEU A 261 -18.34 -16.86 -1.77
CA LEU A 261 -19.33 -15.82 -2.10
C LEU A 261 -20.37 -16.28 -3.14
N GLN A 262 -20.16 -17.41 -3.83
CA GLN A 262 -21.06 -17.93 -4.86
C GLN A 262 -22.00 -19.04 -4.37
N SER A 263 -21.88 -19.48 -3.12
CA SER A 263 -22.69 -20.53 -2.52
C SER A 263 -23.78 -20.01 -1.55
N GLY A 264 -24.11 -18.72 -1.64
CA GLY A 264 -25.19 -18.07 -0.88
C GLY A 264 -26.35 -17.60 -1.75
#